data_c1bc80a6b158391320b58ae5f3053148
#
_entry.id   c1bc80a6b158391320b58ae5f3053148
#
_cell.length_a   1.000
_cell.length_b   1.000
_cell.length_c   1.000
_cell.angle_alpha   90.00
_cell.angle_beta   90.00
_cell.angle_gamma   90.00
#
_symmetry.space_group_name_H-M   'P 1'
#
loop_
_entity.id
_entity.type
_entity.pdbx_description
1 polymer ?
#
loop_
_entity_poly.entity_id
_entity_poly.type
_entity_poly.pdbx_seq_one_letter_code
_entity_poly.pdbx_strand_id
1 'polypeptide(L)'
;MTSINAGGAFYRVQNSLNENSENVSQSMQRLASGRQNIAPGDRSASVAVAYGMKAEMASIKVGLQNATEVLQVMEMANNDLGILNDMMVRLEELHALGTNGLNSTQDTAAILAEATDILTEYAAVTTRATWKGKTVFAGTETVGFGRNTGTATTVNAGTAPTITTTAANISTGAAAAVTTLATDKTALDAAIVESGNIYNQVSNKISHLSSLNAGYALDVASKMDVDFAGETTELAKGQILAQAGTAMLAQANAQGQGMLALIQS
;
A
#
# COMPACT_ATOMS: atom_id res chain seq x y z
N MET A 1 15.53 17.05 68.59
CA MET A 1 15.76 15.64 68.96
C MET A 1 16.44 14.98 67.74
N THR A 2 17.75 14.83 67.81
CA THR A 2 18.56 14.11 66.80
C THR A 2 18.37 12.64 67.08
N SER A 3 17.59 12.00 66.25
CA SER A 3 17.32 10.55 66.32
C SER A 3 18.59 9.78 65.91
N ILE A 4 18.97 8.82 66.73
CA ILE A 4 20.08 7.87 66.48
C ILE A 4 19.84 6.97 65.25
N ASN A 5 18.75 7.18 64.54
CA ASN A 5 18.38 6.40 63.33
C ASN A 5 18.98 6.96 62.01
N ALA A 6 20.29 7.22 62.01
CA ALA A 6 21.02 7.60 60.80
C ALA A 6 20.99 6.49 59.72
N GLY A 7 20.79 5.22 60.12
CA GLY A 7 20.68 4.10 59.18
C GLY A 7 19.50 4.17 58.24
N GLY A 8 18.33 4.62 58.67
CA GLY A 8 17.14 4.72 57.82
C GLY A 8 17.23 5.80 56.72
N ALA A 9 17.96 6.89 57.00
CA ALA A 9 18.23 7.92 55.98
C ALA A 9 19.26 7.43 54.93
N PHE A 10 20.30 6.74 55.38
CA PHE A 10 21.32 6.14 54.53
C PHE A 10 20.71 5.12 53.55
N TYR A 11 19.92 4.17 54.02
CA TYR A 11 19.26 3.18 53.18
C TYR A 11 18.28 3.81 52.18
N ARG A 12 17.58 4.88 52.57
CA ARG A 12 16.71 5.62 51.61
C ARG A 12 17.50 6.28 50.50
N VAL A 13 18.62 6.93 50.81
CA VAL A 13 19.47 7.53 49.78
C VAL A 13 20.10 6.48 48.92
N GLN A 14 20.51 5.33 49.45
CA GLN A 14 21.07 4.21 48.69
C GLN A 14 20.03 3.63 47.74
N ASN A 15 18.79 3.40 48.19
CA ASN A 15 17.70 2.94 47.31
C ASN A 15 17.40 3.92 46.18
N SER A 16 17.34 5.24 46.50
CA SER A 16 17.13 6.25 45.46
C SER A 16 18.28 6.31 44.44
N LEU A 17 19.54 6.07 44.89
CA LEU A 17 20.68 6.00 44.00
C LEU A 17 20.63 4.75 43.10
N ASN A 18 20.19 3.62 43.65
CA ASN A 18 20.01 2.39 42.84
C ASN A 18 18.92 2.58 41.79
N GLU A 19 17.73 3.08 42.16
CA GLU A 19 16.67 3.43 41.23
C GLU A 19 17.14 4.42 40.15
N ASN A 20 17.88 5.44 40.54
CA ASN A 20 18.44 6.42 39.61
C ASN A 20 19.45 5.79 38.66
N SER A 21 20.29 4.86 39.12
CA SER A 21 21.24 4.13 38.28
C SER A 21 20.53 3.22 37.26
N GLU A 22 19.44 2.57 37.66
CA GLU A 22 18.61 1.78 36.78
C GLU A 22 17.95 2.64 35.70
N ASN A 23 17.37 3.80 36.10
CA ASN A 23 16.76 4.76 35.18
C ASN A 23 17.77 5.29 34.16
N VAL A 24 18.97 5.70 34.61
CA VAL A 24 20.08 6.16 33.75
C VAL A 24 20.47 5.06 32.74
N SER A 25 20.60 3.81 33.21
CA SER A 25 20.91 2.68 32.35
C SER A 25 19.81 2.44 31.29
N GLN A 26 18.55 2.53 31.70
CA GLN A 26 17.40 2.38 30.81
C GLN A 26 17.34 3.53 29.78
N SER A 27 17.55 4.78 30.20
CA SER A 27 17.62 5.93 29.31
C SER A 27 18.73 5.80 28.27
N MET A 28 19.93 5.34 28.70
CA MET A 28 21.03 5.04 27.76
C MET A 28 20.66 3.96 26.74
N GLN A 29 19.99 2.90 27.17
CA GLN A 29 19.56 1.82 26.27
C GLN A 29 18.50 2.30 25.27
N ARG A 30 17.53 3.13 25.71
CA ARG A 30 16.53 3.75 24.85
C ARG A 30 17.15 4.67 23.81
N LEU A 31 18.06 5.53 24.23
CA LEU A 31 18.81 6.41 23.31
C LEU A 31 19.67 5.62 22.33
N ALA A 32 20.36 4.56 22.77
CA ALA A 32 21.19 3.73 21.92
C ALA A 32 20.40 2.91 20.91
N SER A 33 19.20 2.43 21.30
CA SER A 33 18.34 1.62 20.43
C SER A 33 17.38 2.45 19.57
N GLY A 34 17.15 3.73 19.92
CA GLY A 34 16.11 4.57 19.33
C GLY A 34 14.68 4.14 19.67
N ARG A 35 14.51 3.20 20.62
CA ARG A 35 13.21 2.61 20.96
C ARG A 35 12.81 2.96 22.38
N GLN A 36 11.55 3.34 22.54
CA GLN A 36 10.99 3.63 23.86
C GLN A 36 10.82 2.37 24.73
N ASN A 37 10.50 1.25 24.09
CA ASN A 37 10.23 -0.03 24.75
C ASN A 37 11.42 -0.98 24.54
N ILE A 38 12.13 -1.30 25.62
CA ILE A 38 13.34 -2.14 25.59
C ILE A 38 13.11 -3.43 26.36
N ALA A 39 12.53 -3.36 27.56
CA ALA A 39 12.25 -4.52 28.37
C ALA A 39 10.96 -5.23 27.90
N PRO A 40 10.88 -6.57 28.02
CA PRO A 40 9.69 -7.34 27.62
C PRO A 40 8.39 -6.91 28.33
N GLY A 41 8.50 -6.28 29.49
CA GLY A 41 7.36 -5.75 30.25
C GLY A 41 6.96 -4.32 29.90
N ASP A 42 7.80 -3.59 29.14
CA ASP A 42 7.54 -2.20 28.80
C ASP A 42 6.33 -2.06 27.89
N ARG A 43 5.22 -1.52 28.44
CA ARG A 43 4.01 -1.18 27.66
C ARG A 43 3.59 -2.29 26.68
N SER A 44 3.59 -3.55 27.12
CA SER A 44 3.40 -4.75 26.29
C SER A 44 2.17 -4.68 25.39
N ALA A 45 1.05 -4.11 25.85
CA ALA A 45 -0.16 -3.91 25.04
C ALA A 45 0.10 -2.92 23.87
N SER A 46 0.79 -1.81 24.13
CA SER A 46 1.14 -0.83 23.10
C SER A 46 2.09 -1.42 22.05
N VAL A 47 3.06 -2.20 22.51
CA VAL A 47 4.02 -2.91 21.64
C VAL A 47 3.31 -3.93 20.77
N ALA A 48 2.38 -4.71 21.32
CA ALA A 48 1.60 -5.68 20.57
C ALA A 48 0.77 -5.01 19.46
N VAL A 49 0.12 -3.88 19.77
CA VAL A 49 -0.62 -3.08 18.78
C VAL A 49 0.32 -2.56 17.69
N ALA A 50 1.49 -2.02 18.07
CA ALA A 50 2.47 -1.51 17.11
C ALA A 50 3.02 -2.60 16.18
N TYR A 51 3.25 -3.81 16.68
CA TYR A 51 3.62 -4.95 15.83
C TYR A 51 2.50 -5.37 14.88
N GLY A 52 1.23 -5.35 15.33
CA GLY A 52 0.07 -5.55 14.48
C GLY A 52 0.03 -4.55 13.33
N MET A 53 0.21 -3.26 13.63
CA MET A 53 0.26 -2.18 12.64
C MET A 53 1.43 -2.33 11.67
N LYS A 54 2.62 -2.74 12.13
CA LYS A 54 3.77 -3.03 11.25
C LYS A 54 3.47 -4.15 10.27
N ALA A 55 2.81 -5.21 10.72
CA ALA A 55 2.38 -6.31 9.85
C ALA A 55 1.37 -5.82 8.80
N GLU A 56 0.44 -4.93 9.20
CA GLU A 56 -0.53 -4.32 8.30
C GLU A 56 0.15 -3.42 7.27
N MET A 57 1.09 -2.56 7.71
CA MET A 57 1.91 -1.73 6.81
C MET A 57 2.66 -2.56 5.76
N ALA A 58 3.27 -3.66 6.17
CA ALA A 58 3.97 -4.56 5.24
C ALA A 58 2.99 -5.15 4.21
N SER A 59 1.80 -5.55 4.66
CA SER A 59 0.72 -6.06 3.80
C SER A 59 0.22 -4.99 2.83
N ILE A 60 0.00 -3.75 3.30
CA ILE A 60 -0.42 -2.62 2.46
C ILE A 60 0.65 -2.30 1.41
N LYS A 61 1.92 -2.37 1.75
CA LYS A 61 3.01 -2.14 0.80
C LYS A 61 2.97 -3.14 -0.37
N VAL A 62 2.73 -4.42 -0.08
CA VAL A 62 2.51 -5.44 -1.13
C VAL A 62 1.22 -5.14 -1.90
N GLY A 63 0.16 -4.74 -1.21
CA GLY A 63 -1.10 -4.33 -1.84
C GLY A 63 -0.94 -3.16 -2.81
N LEU A 64 -0.10 -2.16 -2.49
CA LEU A 64 0.24 -1.06 -3.38
C LEU A 64 0.99 -1.53 -4.63
N GLN A 65 1.91 -2.51 -4.49
CA GLN A 65 2.58 -3.11 -5.63
C GLN A 65 1.61 -3.84 -6.55
N ASN A 66 0.70 -4.62 -5.98
CA ASN A 66 -0.36 -5.29 -6.74
C ASN A 66 -1.28 -4.29 -7.45
N ALA A 67 -1.64 -3.20 -6.77
CA ALA A 67 -2.47 -2.15 -7.35
C ALA A 67 -1.78 -1.45 -8.54
N THR A 68 -0.48 -1.17 -8.42
CA THR A 68 0.31 -0.60 -9.51
C THR A 68 0.38 -1.54 -10.71
N GLU A 69 0.51 -2.86 -10.47
CA GLU A 69 0.47 -3.85 -11.53
C GLU A 69 -0.89 -3.86 -12.25
N VAL A 70 -1.99 -3.74 -11.51
CA VAL A 70 -3.33 -3.64 -12.12
C VAL A 70 -3.46 -2.40 -12.99
N LEU A 71 -2.93 -1.24 -12.56
CA LEU A 71 -2.95 -0.04 -13.41
C LEU A 71 -2.23 -0.27 -14.74
N GLN A 72 -1.07 -0.94 -14.72
CA GLN A 72 -0.33 -1.28 -15.95
C GLN A 72 -1.13 -2.20 -16.87
N VAL A 73 -1.84 -3.18 -16.30
CA VAL A 73 -2.73 -4.06 -17.07
C VAL A 73 -3.88 -3.27 -17.69
N MET A 74 -4.47 -2.32 -16.95
CA MET A 74 -5.55 -1.48 -17.47
C MET A 74 -5.07 -0.51 -18.55
N GLU A 75 -3.86 0.02 -18.44
CA GLU A 75 -3.25 0.85 -19.49
C GLU A 75 -3.03 0.04 -20.78
N MET A 76 -2.54 -1.19 -20.67
CA MET A 76 -2.41 -2.10 -21.80
C MET A 76 -3.78 -2.41 -22.43
N ALA A 77 -4.77 -2.73 -21.58
CA ALA A 77 -6.12 -3.01 -22.03
C ALA A 77 -6.74 -1.82 -22.79
N ASN A 78 -6.57 -0.60 -22.26
CA ASN A 78 -7.07 0.61 -22.92
C ASN A 78 -6.40 0.86 -24.28
N ASN A 79 -5.09 0.56 -24.40
CA ASN A 79 -4.39 0.66 -25.67
C ASN A 79 -4.93 -0.35 -26.69
N ASP A 80 -5.13 -1.61 -26.29
CA ASP A 80 -5.69 -2.65 -27.15
C ASP A 80 -7.13 -2.31 -27.57
N LEU A 81 -7.95 -1.80 -26.63
CA LEU A 81 -9.31 -1.33 -26.92
C LEU A 81 -9.31 -0.15 -27.90
N GLY A 82 -8.33 0.75 -27.84
CA GLY A 82 -8.14 1.84 -28.80
C GLY A 82 -7.89 1.28 -30.22
N ILE A 83 -7.00 0.30 -30.35
CA ILE A 83 -6.72 -0.37 -31.62
C ILE A 83 -7.97 -1.05 -32.17
N LEU A 84 -8.73 -1.74 -31.30
CA LEU A 84 -9.98 -2.41 -31.70
C LEU A 84 -11.03 -1.38 -32.16
N ASN A 85 -11.09 -0.20 -31.54
CA ASN A 85 -11.98 0.87 -31.96
C ASN A 85 -11.63 1.40 -33.36
N ASP A 86 -10.33 1.58 -33.64
CA ASP A 86 -9.88 2.04 -34.97
C ASP A 86 -10.22 1.00 -36.04
N MET A 87 -10.08 -0.29 -35.73
CA MET A 87 -10.52 -1.39 -36.62
C MET A 87 -12.02 -1.37 -36.82
N MET A 88 -12.82 -1.10 -35.81
CA MET A 88 -14.26 -1.01 -35.90
C MET A 88 -14.68 0.15 -36.81
N VAL A 89 -14.08 1.32 -36.65
CA VAL A 89 -14.32 2.47 -37.56
C VAL A 89 -14.00 2.11 -39.01
N ARG A 90 -12.91 1.40 -39.24
CA ARG A 90 -12.55 0.95 -40.58
C ARG A 90 -13.55 -0.02 -41.18
N LEU A 91 -14.13 -0.93 -40.36
CA LEU A 91 -15.19 -1.84 -40.79
C LEU A 91 -16.49 -1.08 -41.15
N GLU A 92 -16.83 -0.02 -40.42
CA GLU A 92 -17.94 0.86 -40.75
C GLU A 92 -17.73 1.61 -42.08
N GLU A 93 -16.51 2.08 -42.36
CA GLU A 93 -16.15 2.69 -43.64
C GLU A 93 -16.28 1.68 -44.81
N LEU A 94 -15.78 0.46 -44.62
CA LEU A 94 -15.88 -0.60 -45.63
C LEU A 94 -17.33 -1.01 -45.86
N HIS A 95 -18.17 -1.05 -44.84
CA HIS A 95 -19.60 -1.28 -44.99
C HIS A 95 -20.25 -0.16 -45.79
N ALA A 96 -19.97 1.10 -45.50
CA ALA A 96 -20.47 2.25 -46.27
C ALA A 96 -20.06 2.17 -47.72
N LEU A 97 -18.81 1.74 -48.01
CA LEU A 97 -18.34 1.50 -49.37
C LEU A 97 -19.08 0.33 -50.05
N GLY A 98 -19.36 -0.74 -49.30
CA GLY A 98 -20.12 -1.92 -49.78
C GLY A 98 -21.58 -1.60 -50.14
N THR A 99 -22.19 -0.55 -49.55
CA THR A 99 -23.56 -0.12 -49.89
C THR A 99 -23.66 0.56 -51.29
N ASN A 100 -22.53 0.89 -51.90
CA ASN A 100 -22.55 1.52 -53.21
C ASN A 100 -22.99 0.56 -54.32
N GLY A 101 -24.18 0.77 -54.88
CA GLY A 101 -24.76 -0.04 -55.93
C GLY A 101 -24.00 -0.03 -57.28
N LEU A 102 -22.96 0.79 -57.41
CA LEU A 102 -22.07 0.84 -58.58
C LEU A 102 -20.83 -0.04 -58.46
N ASN A 103 -20.68 -0.74 -57.34
CA ASN A 103 -19.54 -1.63 -57.13
C ASN A 103 -19.56 -2.80 -58.12
N SER A 104 -18.42 -3.03 -58.74
CA SER A 104 -18.23 -4.25 -59.55
C SER A 104 -17.98 -5.47 -58.65
N THR A 105 -18.03 -6.66 -59.25
CA THR A 105 -17.69 -7.91 -58.53
C THR A 105 -16.27 -7.88 -58.00
N GLN A 106 -15.33 -7.17 -58.66
CA GLN A 106 -13.96 -7.03 -58.22
C GLN A 106 -13.84 -6.08 -57.04
N ASP A 107 -14.62 -4.98 -57.02
CA ASP A 107 -14.66 -4.03 -55.90
C ASP A 107 -15.21 -4.71 -54.65
N THR A 108 -16.31 -5.45 -54.79
CA THR A 108 -16.90 -6.23 -53.70
C THR A 108 -15.93 -7.27 -53.15
N ALA A 109 -15.15 -7.93 -54.03
CA ALA A 109 -14.13 -8.89 -53.62
C ALA A 109 -12.97 -8.24 -52.87
N ALA A 110 -12.56 -7.04 -53.26
CA ALA A 110 -11.51 -6.27 -52.55
C ALA A 110 -11.98 -5.83 -51.16
N ILE A 111 -13.20 -5.32 -51.04
CA ILE A 111 -13.83 -4.98 -49.75
C ILE A 111 -13.92 -6.21 -48.83
N LEU A 112 -14.34 -7.36 -49.40
CA LEU A 112 -14.43 -8.62 -48.67
C LEU A 112 -13.07 -9.06 -48.12
N ALA A 113 -12.01 -8.97 -48.92
CA ALA A 113 -10.67 -9.33 -48.48
C ALA A 113 -10.18 -8.45 -47.31
N GLU A 114 -10.30 -7.12 -47.47
CA GLU A 114 -9.89 -6.18 -46.41
C GLU A 114 -10.72 -6.38 -45.15
N ALA A 115 -12.03 -6.53 -45.25
CA ALA A 115 -12.89 -6.79 -44.08
C ALA A 115 -12.53 -8.12 -43.39
N THR A 116 -12.16 -9.16 -44.15
CA THR A 116 -11.72 -10.44 -43.60
C THR A 116 -10.42 -10.31 -42.80
N ASP A 117 -9.45 -9.56 -43.35
CA ASP A 117 -8.16 -9.33 -42.70
C ASP A 117 -8.33 -8.54 -41.38
N ILE A 118 -9.16 -7.49 -41.40
CA ILE A 118 -9.45 -6.70 -40.19
C ILE A 118 -10.16 -7.55 -39.12
N LEU A 119 -11.16 -8.35 -39.50
CA LEU A 119 -11.85 -9.21 -38.54
C LEU A 119 -10.92 -10.27 -37.94
N THR A 120 -10.00 -10.79 -38.76
CA THR A 120 -8.97 -11.75 -38.28
C THR A 120 -8.01 -11.09 -37.30
N GLU A 121 -7.54 -9.88 -37.59
CA GLU A 121 -6.64 -9.15 -36.71
C GLU A 121 -7.37 -8.71 -35.43
N TYR A 122 -8.63 -8.29 -35.51
CA TYR A 122 -9.44 -7.97 -34.35
C TYR A 122 -9.51 -9.15 -33.37
N ALA A 123 -9.83 -10.35 -33.86
CA ALA A 123 -9.83 -11.57 -33.05
C ALA A 123 -8.44 -11.91 -32.49
N ALA A 124 -7.39 -11.64 -33.27
CA ALA A 124 -6.02 -11.85 -32.82
C ALA A 124 -5.60 -10.88 -31.70
N VAL A 125 -5.98 -9.59 -31.76
CA VAL A 125 -5.72 -8.60 -30.72
C VAL A 125 -6.40 -9.03 -29.42
N THR A 126 -7.68 -9.40 -29.44
CA THR A 126 -8.40 -9.85 -28.25
C THR A 126 -7.79 -11.09 -27.60
N THR A 127 -7.26 -12.00 -28.42
CA THR A 127 -6.63 -13.25 -27.95
C THR A 127 -5.21 -13.02 -27.41
N ARG A 128 -4.46 -12.09 -28.00
CA ARG A 128 -3.08 -11.76 -27.60
C ARG A 128 -3.03 -10.88 -26.34
N ALA A 129 -4.12 -10.22 -25.98
CA ALA A 129 -4.22 -9.40 -24.78
C ALA A 129 -4.08 -10.27 -23.52
N THR A 130 -2.85 -10.63 -23.17
CA THR A 130 -2.53 -11.47 -22.00
C THR A 130 -1.48 -10.82 -21.10
N TRP A 131 -1.66 -10.96 -19.79
CA TRP A 131 -0.71 -10.55 -18.79
C TRP A 131 -0.28 -11.74 -17.93
N LYS A 132 1.01 -12.06 -17.94
CA LYS A 132 1.57 -13.23 -17.23
C LYS A 132 0.82 -14.54 -17.55
N GLY A 133 0.38 -14.70 -18.80
CA GLY A 133 -0.35 -15.88 -19.26
C GLY A 133 -1.85 -15.89 -18.92
N LYS A 134 -2.38 -14.82 -18.34
CA LYS A 134 -3.83 -14.64 -18.08
C LYS A 134 -4.41 -13.66 -19.09
N THR A 135 -5.58 -13.99 -19.60
CA THR A 135 -6.31 -13.16 -20.56
C THR A 135 -6.88 -11.93 -19.88
N VAL A 136 -6.62 -10.74 -20.44
CA VAL A 136 -7.02 -9.46 -19.86
C VAL A 136 -8.52 -9.23 -20.00
N PHE A 137 -9.12 -9.62 -21.12
CA PHE A 137 -10.53 -9.38 -21.44
C PHE A 137 -11.50 -10.53 -21.07
N ALA A 138 -11.02 -11.67 -20.64
CA ALA A 138 -11.87 -12.85 -20.45
C ALA A 138 -11.98 -13.33 -19.01
N GLY A 139 -11.35 -12.66 -18.04
CA GLY A 139 -11.26 -13.15 -16.68
C GLY A 139 -11.72 -12.15 -15.63
N THR A 140 -12.41 -12.65 -14.62
CA THR A 140 -12.60 -11.96 -13.36
C THR A 140 -11.47 -12.37 -12.43
N GLU A 141 -10.39 -11.60 -12.39
CA GLU A 141 -9.29 -11.85 -11.47
C GLU A 141 -9.47 -11.05 -10.19
N THR A 142 -9.32 -11.71 -9.06
CA THR A 142 -9.42 -11.04 -7.76
C THR A 142 -8.02 -10.66 -7.28
N VAL A 143 -7.75 -9.37 -7.16
CA VAL A 143 -6.47 -8.85 -6.67
C VAL A 143 -6.63 -8.33 -5.26
N GLY A 144 -5.79 -8.83 -4.35
CA GLY A 144 -5.74 -8.40 -2.96
C GLY A 144 -4.86 -7.16 -2.78
N PHE A 145 -5.40 -6.15 -2.10
CA PHE A 145 -4.71 -4.90 -1.81
C PHE A 145 -4.29 -4.76 -0.34
N GLY A 146 -4.20 -5.85 0.39
CA GLY A 146 -3.76 -5.86 1.78
C GLY A 146 -4.17 -7.13 2.51
N ARG A 147 -3.89 -7.18 3.81
CA ARG A 147 -4.15 -8.34 4.66
C ARG A 147 -5.65 -8.61 4.85
N ASN A 148 -6.47 -7.58 4.74
CA ASN A 148 -7.90 -7.70 4.92
C ASN A 148 -8.55 -8.05 3.57
N THR A 149 -9.24 -9.18 3.48
CA THR A 149 -9.93 -9.67 2.28
C THR A 149 -10.98 -8.70 1.74
N GLY A 150 -11.48 -7.77 2.57
CA GLY A 150 -12.39 -6.69 2.16
C GLY A 150 -11.76 -5.64 1.22
N THR A 151 -10.43 -5.64 1.07
CA THR A 151 -9.74 -4.74 0.14
C THR A 151 -9.47 -5.37 -1.23
N ALA A 152 -9.81 -6.64 -1.44
CA ALA A 152 -9.71 -7.27 -2.74
C ALA A 152 -10.68 -6.62 -3.74
N THR A 153 -10.23 -6.44 -4.96
CA THR A 153 -11.06 -5.98 -6.07
C THR A 153 -11.02 -7.01 -7.19
N THR A 154 -12.18 -7.28 -7.73
CA THR A 154 -12.28 -8.04 -8.96
C THR A 154 -11.81 -7.12 -10.08
N VAL A 155 -10.78 -7.52 -10.79
CA VAL A 155 -10.24 -6.83 -11.94
C VAL A 155 -10.76 -7.55 -13.18
N ASN A 156 -11.56 -6.85 -13.95
CA ASN A 156 -12.07 -7.34 -15.21
C ASN A 156 -11.99 -6.19 -16.22
N ALA A 157 -11.12 -6.28 -17.20
CA ALA A 157 -10.99 -5.26 -18.24
C ALA A 157 -12.18 -5.23 -19.21
N GLY A 158 -13.31 -5.79 -18.80
CA GLY A 158 -14.50 -5.99 -19.63
C GLY A 158 -14.53 -7.38 -20.24
N THR A 159 -15.69 -7.77 -20.72
CA THR A 159 -15.82 -8.97 -21.57
C THR A 159 -15.09 -8.69 -22.88
N ALA A 160 -14.35 -9.67 -23.39
CA ALA A 160 -13.70 -9.54 -24.70
C ALA A 160 -14.73 -9.03 -25.73
N PRO A 161 -14.52 -7.86 -26.33
CA PRO A 161 -15.45 -7.37 -27.33
C PRO A 161 -15.38 -8.32 -28.54
N THR A 162 -16.45 -9.05 -28.72
CA THR A 162 -16.57 -10.00 -29.81
C THR A 162 -17.24 -9.33 -31.01
N ILE A 163 -16.75 -9.60 -32.21
CA ILE A 163 -17.41 -9.19 -33.45
C ILE A 163 -18.34 -10.32 -33.92
N THR A 164 -19.61 -9.98 -34.15
CA THR A 164 -20.63 -10.86 -34.72
C THR A 164 -20.86 -10.58 -36.18
N THR A 165 -20.42 -9.42 -36.65
CA THR A 165 -20.49 -9.03 -38.06
C THR A 165 -19.58 -9.87 -38.92
N THR A 166 -20.05 -10.28 -40.10
CA THR A 166 -19.28 -11.05 -41.07
C THR A 166 -18.74 -10.17 -42.19
N ALA A 167 -17.57 -10.50 -42.74
CA ALA A 167 -16.98 -9.79 -43.87
C ALA A 167 -17.89 -9.78 -45.09
N ALA A 168 -18.64 -10.86 -45.32
CA ALA A 168 -19.61 -10.96 -46.42
C ALA A 168 -20.73 -9.92 -46.29
N ASN A 169 -21.26 -9.70 -45.09
CA ASN A 169 -22.29 -8.69 -44.86
C ASN A 169 -21.74 -7.26 -45.02
N ILE A 170 -20.48 -7.03 -44.68
CA ILE A 170 -19.80 -5.76 -44.87
C ILE A 170 -19.60 -5.49 -46.35
N SER A 171 -19.03 -6.43 -47.10
CA SER A 171 -18.68 -6.26 -48.52
C SER A 171 -19.88 -6.07 -49.45
N THR A 172 -21.04 -6.59 -49.06
CA THR A 172 -22.29 -6.45 -49.83
C THR A 172 -23.15 -5.28 -49.35
N GLY A 173 -22.74 -4.55 -48.33
CA GLY A 173 -23.54 -3.47 -47.75
C GLY A 173 -24.87 -3.96 -47.15
N ALA A 174 -24.90 -5.19 -46.65
CA ALA A 174 -26.14 -5.77 -46.15
C ALA A 174 -26.68 -5.00 -44.94
N ALA A 175 -27.98 -4.74 -44.91
CA ALA A 175 -28.65 -4.04 -43.80
C ALA A 175 -28.45 -4.74 -42.44
N ALA A 176 -28.27 -6.07 -42.47
CA ALA A 176 -27.92 -6.84 -41.28
C ALA A 176 -26.58 -6.41 -40.66
N ALA A 177 -25.61 -5.97 -41.47
CA ALA A 177 -24.31 -5.51 -40.99
C ALA A 177 -24.44 -4.23 -40.15
N VAL A 178 -25.35 -3.32 -40.45
CA VAL A 178 -25.58 -2.09 -39.67
C VAL A 178 -25.94 -2.42 -38.23
N THR A 179 -26.87 -3.36 -38.05
CA THR A 179 -27.33 -3.76 -36.72
C THR A 179 -26.22 -4.50 -35.94
N THR A 180 -25.49 -5.39 -36.60
CA THR A 180 -24.42 -6.15 -35.94
C THR A 180 -23.24 -5.28 -35.62
N LEU A 181 -22.78 -4.37 -36.51
CA LEU A 181 -21.73 -3.39 -36.24
C LEU A 181 -22.08 -2.45 -35.04
N ALA A 182 -23.34 -1.98 -35.00
CA ALA A 182 -23.81 -1.16 -33.89
C ALA A 182 -23.81 -1.92 -32.56
N THR A 183 -24.16 -3.22 -32.58
CA THR A 183 -24.10 -4.08 -31.40
C THR A 183 -22.66 -4.35 -30.98
N ASP A 184 -21.79 -4.69 -31.92
CA ASP A 184 -20.37 -4.96 -31.69
C ASP A 184 -19.67 -3.70 -31.16
N LYS A 185 -19.99 -2.50 -31.68
CA LYS A 185 -19.49 -1.23 -31.18
C LYS A 185 -19.98 -0.96 -29.76
N THR A 186 -21.24 -1.21 -29.43
CA THR A 186 -21.77 -1.06 -28.09
C THR A 186 -21.03 -1.95 -27.09
N ALA A 187 -20.69 -3.18 -27.47
CA ALA A 187 -19.90 -4.09 -26.64
C ALA A 187 -18.47 -3.56 -26.41
N LEU A 188 -17.86 -3.01 -27.47
CA LEU A 188 -16.53 -2.39 -27.38
C LEU A 188 -16.54 -1.14 -26.46
N ASP A 189 -17.52 -0.27 -26.65
CA ASP A 189 -17.69 0.95 -25.81
C ASP A 189 -17.91 0.57 -24.34
N ALA A 190 -18.67 -0.49 -24.06
CA ALA A 190 -18.86 -1.01 -22.71
C ALA A 190 -17.54 -1.51 -22.09
N ALA A 191 -16.70 -2.19 -22.87
CA ALA A 191 -15.39 -2.66 -22.42
C ALA A 191 -14.44 -1.48 -22.12
N ILE A 192 -14.45 -0.43 -22.94
CA ILE A 192 -13.68 0.81 -22.71
C ILE A 192 -14.12 1.48 -21.40
N VAL A 193 -15.42 1.63 -21.18
CA VAL A 193 -15.97 2.23 -19.97
C VAL A 193 -15.60 1.40 -18.73
N GLU A 194 -15.71 0.06 -18.81
CA GLU A 194 -15.38 -0.83 -17.69
C GLU A 194 -13.89 -0.76 -17.34
N SER A 195 -13.02 -0.81 -18.34
CA SER A 195 -11.58 -0.66 -18.15
C SER A 195 -11.23 0.68 -17.48
N GLY A 196 -11.84 1.78 -17.94
CA GLY A 196 -11.67 3.09 -17.35
C GLY A 196 -12.18 3.19 -15.90
N ASN A 197 -13.30 2.56 -15.60
CA ASN A 197 -13.86 2.49 -14.24
C ASN A 197 -12.93 1.77 -13.28
N ILE A 198 -12.35 0.64 -13.70
CA ILE A 198 -11.40 -0.11 -12.89
C ILE A 198 -10.13 0.68 -12.66
N TYR A 199 -9.61 1.32 -13.70
CA TYR A 199 -8.44 2.21 -13.57
C TYR A 199 -8.67 3.27 -12.49
N ASN A 200 -9.81 3.97 -12.54
CA ASN A 200 -10.17 4.98 -11.56
C ASN A 200 -10.36 4.40 -10.14
N GLN A 201 -11.03 3.25 -10.03
CA GLN A 201 -11.19 2.58 -8.73
C GLN A 201 -9.85 2.21 -8.10
N VAL A 202 -8.94 1.63 -8.88
CA VAL A 202 -7.63 1.20 -8.39
C VAL A 202 -6.77 2.42 -8.03
N SER A 203 -6.80 3.48 -8.84
CA SER A 203 -6.11 4.75 -8.55
C SER A 203 -6.58 5.35 -7.22
N ASN A 204 -7.89 5.38 -6.97
CA ASN A 204 -8.45 5.83 -5.70
C ASN A 204 -8.02 4.93 -4.53
N LYS A 205 -7.96 3.60 -4.73
CA LYS A 205 -7.48 2.66 -3.71
C LYS A 205 -6.00 2.86 -3.38
N ILE A 206 -5.16 3.13 -4.38
CA ILE A 206 -3.75 3.46 -4.18
C ILE A 206 -3.62 4.70 -3.28
N SER A 207 -4.37 5.75 -3.56
CA SER A 207 -4.37 6.98 -2.76
C SER A 207 -4.80 6.72 -1.32
N HIS A 208 -5.88 5.96 -1.13
CA HIS A 208 -6.37 5.57 0.19
C HIS A 208 -5.36 4.71 0.96
N LEU A 209 -4.81 3.66 0.32
CA LEU A 209 -3.83 2.76 0.96
C LEU A 209 -2.53 3.49 1.29
N SER A 210 -2.09 4.42 0.46
CA SER A 210 -0.92 5.26 0.72
C SER A 210 -1.13 6.13 1.95
N SER A 211 -2.29 6.78 2.06
CA SER A 211 -2.67 7.58 3.24
C SER A 211 -2.75 6.71 4.50
N LEU A 212 -3.37 5.54 4.42
CA LEU A 212 -3.46 4.60 5.53
C LEU A 212 -2.09 4.10 5.98
N ASN A 213 -1.20 3.78 5.03
CA ASN A 213 0.17 3.37 5.33
C ASN A 213 0.96 4.47 6.05
N ALA A 214 0.81 5.72 5.64
CA ALA A 214 1.41 6.87 6.31
C ALA A 214 0.84 7.06 7.74
N GLY A 215 -0.47 6.91 7.92
CA GLY A 215 -1.11 6.96 9.23
C GLY A 215 -0.59 5.87 10.18
N TYR A 216 -0.48 4.65 9.71
CA TYR A 216 0.11 3.56 10.50
C TYR A 216 1.59 3.80 10.83
N ALA A 217 2.37 4.38 9.89
CA ALA A 217 3.77 4.72 10.15
C ALA A 217 3.91 5.72 11.29
N LEU A 218 3.09 6.77 11.31
CA LEU A 218 3.06 7.78 12.37
C LEU A 218 2.65 7.17 13.72
N ASP A 219 1.62 6.31 13.73
CA ASP A 219 1.15 5.70 14.97
C ASP A 219 2.16 4.68 15.52
N VAL A 220 2.82 3.91 14.67
CA VAL A 220 3.92 3.01 15.07
C VAL A 220 5.09 3.81 15.64
N ALA A 221 5.49 4.91 14.98
CA ALA A 221 6.55 5.79 15.48
C ALA A 221 6.19 6.36 16.87
N SER A 222 4.98 6.88 17.03
CA SER A 222 4.46 7.38 18.32
C SER A 222 4.50 6.35 19.46
N LYS A 223 4.35 5.06 19.15
CA LYS A 223 4.33 3.98 20.14
C LYS A 223 5.67 3.34 20.41
N MET A 224 6.59 3.40 19.46
CA MET A 224 7.84 2.65 19.53
C MET A 224 9.09 3.50 19.54
N ASP A 225 9.06 4.68 18.93
CA ASP A 225 10.25 5.52 18.84
C ASP A 225 10.46 6.33 20.12
N VAL A 226 11.73 6.54 20.49
CA VAL A 226 12.10 7.31 21.65
C VAL A 226 12.03 8.82 21.34
N ASP A 227 11.52 9.60 22.28
CA ASP A 227 11.70 11.04 22.29
C ASP A 227 13.12 11.37 22.76
N PHE A 228 14.02 11.63 21.80
CA PHE A 228 15.42 11.94 22.11
C PHE A 228 15.59 13.18 23.02
N ALA A 229 14.76 14.19 22.86
CA ALA A 229 14.85 15.41 23.65
C ALA A 229 14.45 15.15 25.12
N GLY A 230 13.35 14.45 25.32
CA GLY A 230 12.88 14.04 26.64
C GLY A 230 13.89 13.11 27.33
N GLU A 231 14.32 12.05 26.62
CA GLU A 231 15.18 11.02 27.19
C GLU A 231 16.61 11.55 27.51
N THR A 232 17.17 12.45 26.67
CA THR A 232 18.45 13.11 26.98
C THR A 232 18.36 14.02 28.22
N THR A 233 17.21 14.68 28.43
CA THR A 233 16.96 15.48 29.61
C THR A 233 16.86 14.60 30.86
N GLU A 234 16.16 13.46 30.80
CA GLU A 234 16.10 12.51 31.92
C GLU A 234 17.47 11.88 32.21
N LEU A 235 18.26 11.56 31.18
CA LEU A 235 19.63 11.08 31.33
C LEU A 235 20.50 12.09 32.04
N ALA A 236 20.49 13.37 31.61
CA ALA A 236 21.29 14.43 32.24
C ALA A 236 20.88 14.66 33.70
N LYS A 237 19.57 14.70 33.96
CA LYS A 237 19.01 14.81 35.32
C LYS A 237 19.46 13.63 36.19
N GLY A 238 19.38 12.40 35.68
CA GLY A 238 19.81 11.20 36.40
C GLY A 238 21.30 11.23 36.74
N GLN A 239 22.15 11.68 35.83
CA GLN A 239 23.60 11.85 36.08
C GLN A 239 23.89 12.90 37.17
N ILE A 240 23.19 14.03 37.14
CA ILE A 240 23.33 15.07 38.19
C ILE A 240 22.86 14.52 39.53
N LEU A 241 21.73 13.82 39.59
CA LEU A 241 21.21 13.20 40.79
C LEU A 241 22.16 12.13 41.36
N ALA A 242 22.82 11.34 40.50
CA ALA A 242 23.83 10.38 40.94
C ALA A 242 25.02 11.07 41.61
N GLN A 243 25.52 12.17 41.03
CA GLN A 243 26.61 12.97 41.61
C GLN A 243 26.21 13.63 42.94
N ALA A 244 25.02 14.23 42.96
CA ALA A 244 24.50 14.83 44.18
C ALA A 244 24.26 13.81 45.29
N GLY A 245 23.71 12.64 44.95
CA GLY A 245 23.45 11.55 45.89
C GLY A 245 24.74 10.98 46.51
N THR A 246 25.79 10.78 45.71
CA THR A 246 27.10 10.34 46.24
C THR A 246 27.71 11.39 47.16
N ALA A 247 27.60 12.68 46.83
CA ALA A 247 28.07 13.77 47.71
C ALA A 247 27.29 13.81 49.04
N MET A 248 25.97 13.62 49.01
CA MET A 248 25.12 13.53 50.18
C MET A 248 25.44 12.31 51.06
N LEU A 249 25.75 11.15 50.46
CA LEU A 249 26.20 9.97 51.19
C LEU A 249 27.55 10.21 51.90
N ALA A 250 28.50 10.86 51.22
CA ALA A 250 29.77 11.23 51.82
C ALA A 250 29.58 12.18 53.04
N GLN A 251 28.70 13.17 52.90
CA GLN A 251 28.37 14.10 53.98
C GLN A 251 27.67 13.41 55.15
N ALA A 252 26.73 12.51 54.86
CA ALA A 252 26.04 11.75 55.91
C ALA A 252 26.99 10.82 56.67
N ASN A 253 27.95 10.21 55.96
CA ASN A 253 28.98 9.37 56.56
C ASN A 253 29.94 10.15 57.43
N ALA A 254 30.38 11.35 57.05
CA ALA A 254 31.21 12.25 57.83
C ALA A 254 30.49 12.72 59.13
N GLN A 255 29.18 13.03 59.02
CA GLN A 255 28.36 13.36 60.21
C GLN A 255 28.21 12.16 61.16
N GLY A 256 28.05 10.93 60.62
CA GLY A 256 28.00 9.69 61.40
C GLY A 256 29.30 9.45 62.20
N GLN A 257 30.47 9.66 61.59
CA GLN A 257 31.78 9.55 62.24
C GLN A 257 31.98 10.62 63.31
N GLY A 258 31.52 11.87 63.05
CA GLY A 258 31.58 12.92 64.03
C GLY A 258 30.74 12.65 65.30
N MET A 259 29.56 12.04 65.14
CA MET A 259 28.74 11.61 66.26
C MET A 259 29.36 10.43 67.03
N LEU A 260 29.98 9.49 66.37
CA LEU A 260 30.74 8.41 67.03
C LEU A 260 31.91 8.94 67.84
N ALA A 261 32.64 9.89 67.31
CA ALA A 261 33.78 10.56 68.06
C ALA A 261 33.30 11.31 69.30
N LEU A 262 32.08 11.93 69.23
CA LEU A 262 31.48 12.63 70.41
C LEU A 262 30.95 11.64 71.46
N ILE A 263 30.61 10.43 71.14
CA ILE A 263 30.17 9.40 72.13
C ILE A 263 31.36 8.70 72.77
N GLN A 264 32.52 8.70 72.13
CA GLN A 264 33.76 8.07 72.64
C GLN A 264 34.65 9.01 73.42
N SER A 265 34.34 10.31 73.43
CA SER A 265 34.98 11.30 74.22
C SER A 265 34.19 11.54 75.56
#